data_037263e23f92e197fa25ea8311d8ce4b
#
_entry.id   037263e23f92e197fa25ea8311d8ce4b
#
_cell.length_a   1.000
_cell.length_b   1.000
_cell.length_c   1.000
_cell.angle_alpha   90.00
_cell.angle_beta   90.00
_cell.angle_gamma   90.00
#
_symmetry.space_group_name_H-M   'P 1'
#
loop_
_entity.id
_entity.type
_entity.pdbx_description
1 polymer ?
#
loop_
_entity_poly.entity_id
_entity_poly.type
_entity_poly.pdbx_seq_one_letter_code
_entity_poly.pdbx_strand_id
1 'polypeptide(L)'
;MPSAVARIRRFHRAVTRETGALDTSFLGRGRPLGPARVLNAIGQGREEIGEIRSYLNLDSGLMSRLLRQLEAEGLLETLPDPADSRRRLARLTEAGQREYAAYEALSDRQAAEILSRHPRPQALLAAMDLVASALGRDSITLAEVSPRDPRAVHCLQSYYTELGQRLAQGFDVTLSADPEARDMEPPRGTFLIALSDGLPVACGGVKGTDKGYAEVKRVWTDPSARGLGLSRRMMAALEERARALGILTLRLDSNSALHEAIALYRSSGWTEIDRFNDDPYPDHFFEKTLRDS
;
A
#
# COMPACT_ATOMS: atom_id res chain seq x y z
N MET A 1 11.26 -3.60 34.23
CA MET A 1 10.88 -3.14 32.86
C MET A 1 9.39 -2.88 32.81
N PRO A 2 8.90 -1.76 32.22
CA PRO A 2 7.48 -1.55 32.05
C PRO A 2 6.85 -2.67 31.21
N SER A 3 5.63 -3.12 31.57
CA SER A 3 4.94 -4.18 30.83
C SER A 3 4.58 -3.73 29.41
N ALA A 4 4.40 -4.67 28.47
CA ALA A 4 3.94 -4.38 27.11
C ALA A 4 2.61 -3.59 27.12
N VAL A 5 1.68 -3.98 27.98
CA VAL A 5 0.38 -3.30 28.17
C VAL A 5 0.57 -1.83 28.59
N ALA A 6 1.48 -1.55 29.52
CA ALA A 6 1.74 -0.17 29.96
C ALA A 6 2.33 0.68 28.80
N ARG A 7 3.19 0.09 27.98
CA ARG A 7 3.77 0.76 26.80
C ARG A 7 2.70 1.09 25.74
N ILE A 8 1.82 0.13 25.40
CA ILE A 8 0.71 0.34 24.47
C ILE A 8 -0.24 1.42 24.99
N ARG A 9 -0.64 1.37 26.26
CA ARG A 9 -1.51 2.39 26.86
C ARG A 9 -0.87 3.78 26.84
N ARG A 10 0.45 3.88 27.07
CA ARG A 10 1.19 5.15 26.95
C ARG A 10 1.13 5.68 25.51
N PHE A 11 1.36 4.82 24.53
CA PHE A 11 1.27 5.17 23.10
C PHE A 11 -0.12 5.69 22.75
N HIS A 12 -1.19 4.97 23.11
CA HIS A 12 -2.56 5.41 22.84
C HIS A 12 -2.83 6.81 23.41
N ARG A 13 -2.47 7.07 24.67
CA ARG A 13 -2.66 8.41 25.27
C ARG A 13 -1.88 9.50 24.55
N ALA A 14 -0.67 9.20 24.12
CA ALA A 14 0.18 10.16 23.40
C ALA A 14 -0.43 10.51 22.05
N VAL A 15 -0.83 9.51 21.25
CA VAL A 15 -1.46 9.71 19.94
C VAL A 15 -2.79 10.44 20.07
N THR A 16 -3.69 10.01 20.99
CA THR A 16 -4.98 10.67 21.19
C THR A 16 -4.84 12.16 21.50
N ARG A 17 -3.85 12.52 22.33
CA ARG A 17 -3.56 13.92 22.66
C ARG A 17 -2.95 14.68 21.50
N GLU A 18 -1.95 14.12 20.81
CA GLU A 18 -1.23 14.77 19.71
C GLU A 18 -2.15 15.00 18.49
N THR A 19 -3.04 14.05 18.20
CA THR A 19 -4.00 14.17 17.11
C THR A 19 -5.20 15.07 17.44
N GLY A 20 -5.37 15.52 18.68
CA GLY A 20 -6.57 16.27 19.07
C GLY A 20 -7.87 15.45 18.94
N ALA A 21 -7.79 14.12 19.11
CA ALA A 21 -8.94 13.22 18.87
C ALA A 21 -10.14 13.47 19.79
N LEU A 22 -9.93 14.15 20.95
CA LEU A 22 -10.97 14.51 21.90
C LEU A 22 -11.40 15.98 21.79
N ASP A 23 -10.81 16.75 20.89
CA ASP A 23 -11.14 18.15 20.72
C ASP A 23 -12.51 18.30 20.06
N THR A 24 -13.26 19.29 20.53
CA THR A 24 -14.57 19.67 19.94
C THR A 24 -14.39 20.36 18.59
N SER A 25 -13.17 20.85 18.32
CA SER A 25 -12.77 21.54 17.07
C SER A 25 -11.46 20.97 16.55
N PHE A 26 -11.54 19.85 15.84
CA PHE A 26 -10.36 19.22 15.23
C PHE A 26 -9.67 20.21 14.27
N LEU A 27 -8.38 20.42 14.47
CA LEU A 27 -7.55 21.39 13.73
C LEU A 27 -8.16 22.81 13.67
N GLY A 28 -8.97 23.20 14.68
CA GLY A 28 -9.57 24.52 14.73
C GLY A 28 -10.72 24.78 13.75
N ARG A 29 -11.27 23.73 13.10
CA ARG A 29 -12.31 23.85 12.05
C ARG A 29 -13.76 23.75 12.57
N GLY A 30 -13.98 23.84 13.89
CA GLY A 30 -15.32 23.87 14.48
C GLY A 30 -16.07 22.53 14.51
N ARG A 31 -15.43 21.42 14.12
CA ARG A 31 -16.00 20.07 14.16
C ARG A 31 -15.05 19.10 14.86
N PRO A 32 -15.57 18.10 15.59
CA PRO A 32 -14.73 17.04 16.14
C PRO A 32 -14.14 16.16 15.03
N LEU A 33 -13.22 15.26 15.40
CA LEU A 33 -12.48 14.40 14.47
C LEU A 33 -13.38 13.53 13.57
N GLY A 34 -14.51 13.02 14.07
CA GLY A 34 -15.40 12.11 13.34
C GLY A 34 -15.88 12.66 11.99
N PRO A 35 -16.57 13.82 11.94
CA PRO A 35 -16.97 14.44 10.67
C PRO A 35 -15.79 14.75 9.75
N ALA A 36 -14.64 15.20 10.29
CA ALA A 36 -13.45 15.46 9.51
C ALA A 36 -12.91 14.19 8.82
N ARG A 37 -12.95 13.04 9.49
CA ARG A 37 -12.55 11.74 8.90
C ARG A 37 -13.49 11.28 7.79
N VAL A 38 -14.80 11.55 7.89
CA VAL A 38 -15.74 11.26 6.79
C VAL A 38 -15.44 12.14 5.59
N LEU A 39 -15.24 13.45 5.77
CA LEU A 39 -14.85 14.35 4.68
C LEU A 39 -13.54 13.92 4.02
N ASN A 40 -12.54 13.52 4.82
CA ASN A 40 -11.26 13.05 4.31
C ASN A 40 -11.44 11.76 3.48
N ALA A 41 -12.19 10.77 3.96
CA ALA A 41 -12.43 9.52 3.24
C ALA A 41 -13.10 9.78 1.87
N ILE A 42 -14.09 10.68 1.80
CA ILE A 42 -14.74 11.05 0.54
C ILE A 42 -13.78 11.83 -0.36
N GLY A 43 -13.02 12.78 0.19
CA GLY A 43 -12.03 13.56 -0.55
C GLY A 43 -10.90 12.71 -1.16
N GLN A 44 -10.59 11.56 -0.55
CA GLN A 44 -9.69 10.54 -1.08
C GLN A 44 -10.32 9.62 -2.13
N GLY A 45 -11.56 9.87 -2.55
CA GLY A 45 -12.23 9.15 -3.62
C GLY A 45 -13.09 7.96 -3.19
N ARG A 46 -13.31 7.76 -1.88
CA ARG A 46 -14.28 6.76 -1.40
C ARG A 46 -15.68 7.37 -1.45
N GLU A 47 -16.54 6.90 -2.35
CA GLU A 47 -17.89 7.45 -2.48
C GLU A 47 -18.97 6.53 -1.87
N GLU A 48 -18.79 5.20 -1.86
CA GLU A 48 -19.78 4.25 -1.38
C GLU A 48 -19.84 4.30 0.17
N ILE A 49 -21.04 4.58 0.71
CA ILE A 49 -21.23 4.82 2.16
C ILE A 49 -20.86 3.59 3.00
N GLY A 50 -21.12 2.37 2.52
CA GLY A 50 -20.75 1.14 3.20
C GLY A 50 -19.22 0.94 3.23
N GLU A 51 -18.54 1.31 2.14
CA GLU A 51 -17.07 1.31 2.08
C GLU A 51 -16.48 2.31 3.07
N ILE A 52 -16.96 3.56 3.07
CA ILE A 52 -16.52 4.60 4.02
C ILE A 52 -16.73 4.13 5.46
N ARG A 53 -17.91 3.56 5.75
CA ARG A 53 -18.24 3.04 7.07
C ARG A 53 -17.28 1.94 7.51
N SER A 54 -16.98 0.99 6.63
CA SER A 54 -16.07 -0.11 6.89
C SER A 54 -14.63 0.38 7.09
N TYR A 55 -14.18 1.30 6.25
CA TYR A 55 -12.86 1.93 6.35
C TYR A 55 -12.65 2.66 7.68
N LEU A 56 -13.65 3.43 8.12
CA LEU A 56 -13.59 4.17 9.39
C LEU A 56 -13.99 3.32 10.60
N ASN A 57 -14.38 2.05 10.39
CA ASN A 57 -14.87 1.13 11.42
C ASN A 57 -16.00 1.73 12.26
N LEU A 58 -17.01 2.35 11.61
CA LEU A 58 -18.14 2.99 12.25
C LEU A 58 -19.38 2.09 12.26
N ASP A 59 -20.18 2.20 13.32
CA ASP A 59 -21.54 1.64 13.28
C ASP A 59 -22.46 2.46 12.35
N SER A 60 -23.56 1.84 11.90
CA SER A 60 -24.49 2.46 10.96
C SER A 60 -25.20 3.71 11.53
N GLY A 61 -25.48 3.71 12.83
CA GLY A 61 -26.12 4.84 13.50
C GLY A 61 -25.23 6.07 13.56
N LEU A 62 -23.95 5.88 13.91
CA LEU A 62 -22.97 6.95 13.94
C LEU A 62 -22.71 7.49 12.53
N MET A 63 -22.49 6.61 11.55
CA MET A 63 -22.29 7.00 10.16
C MET A 63 -23.45 7.86 9.66
N SER A 64 -24.70 7.43 9.88
CA SER A 64 -25.88 8.19 9.46
C SER A 64 -26.00 9.57 10.13
N ARG A 65 -25.55 9.70 11.39
CA ARG A 65 -25.54 11.00 12.09
C ARG A 65 -24.49 11.93 11.49
N LEU A 66 -23.28 11.41 11.22
CA LEU A 66 -22.18 12.20 10.65
C LEU A 66 -22.55 12.70 9.24
N LEU A 67 -23.13 11.84 8.40
CA LEU A 67 -23.57 12.23 7.06
C LEU A 67 -24.63 13.34 7.13
N ARG A 68 -25.68 13.16 7.93
CA ARG A 68 -26.74 14.19 8.09
C ARG A 68 -26.19 15.52 8.61
N GLN A 69 -25.22 15.49 9.52
CA GLN A 69 -24.56 16.71 9.99
C GLN A 69 -23.85 17.42 8.83
N LEU A 70 -23.03 16.70 8.06
CA LEU A 70 -22.26 17.26 6.96
C LEU A 70 -23.14 17.72 5.78
N GLU A 71 -24.26 17.02 5.53
CA GLU A 71 -25.30 17.46 4.59
C GLU A 71 -25.97 18.78 5.04
N ALA A 72 -26.34 18.88 6.31
CA ALA A 72 -26.94 20.10 6.87
C ALA A 72 -25.98 21.29 6.82
N GLU A 73 -24.68 21.06 6.87
CA GLU A 73 -23.62 22.06 6.70
C GLU A 73 -23.33 22.36 5.22
N GLY A 74 -23.98 21.67 4.28
CA GLY A 74 -23.79 21.84 2.84
C GLY A 74 -22.43 21.37 2.32
N LEU A 75 -21.75 20.46 3.04
CA LEU A 75 -20.39 19.98 2.69
C LEU A 75 -20.39 18.72 1.83
N LEU A 76 -21.46 17.94 1.87
CA LEU A 76 -21.65 16.78 1.03
C LEU A 76 -23.10 16.63 0.60
N GLU A 77 -23.34 15.79 -0.38
CA GLU A 77 -24.63 15.29 -0.81
C GLU A 77 -24.62 13.77 -0.87
N THR A 78 -25.74 13.13 -0.57
CA THR A 78 -25.89 11.69 -0.72
C THR A 78 -26.87 11.37 -1.85
N LEU A 79 -26.43 10.48 -2.76
CA LEU A 79 -27.14 10.12 -3.99
C LEU A 79 -27.30 8.61 -4.07
N PRO A 80 -28.36 8.09 -4.74
CA PRO A 80 -28.42 6.69 -5.11
C PRO A 80 -27.25 6.32 -6.05
N ASP A 81 -26.71 5.12 -5.92
CA ASP A 81 -25.74 4.62 -6.89
C ASP A 81 -26.47 4.30 -8.21
N PRO A 82 -26.05 4.87 -9.35
CA PRO A 82 -26.66 4.60 -10.66
C PRO A 82 -26.59 3.12 -11.08
N ALA A 83 -25.61 2.38 -10.60
CA ALA A 83 -25.40 0.97 -10.92
C ALA A 83 -26.16 0.01 -9.99
N ASP A 84 -26.44 0.42 -8.74
CA ASP A 84 -27.20 -0.37 -7.76
C ASP A 84 -27.98 0.55 -6.81
N SER A 85 -29.27 0.69 -7.05
CA SER A 85 -30.17 1.58 -6.27
C SER A 85 -30.25 1.25 -4.76
N ARG A 86 -29.78 0.06 -4.34
CA ARG A 86 -29.66 -0.30 -2.93
C ARG A 86 -28.45 0.32 -2.25
N ARG A 87 -27.49 0.82 -3.03
CA ARG A 87 -26.30 1.52 -2.55
C ARG A 87 -26.51 3.01 -2.57
N ARG A 88 -25.80 3.69 -1.71
CA ARG A 88 -25.77 5.16 -1.68
C ARG A 88 -24.34 5.65 -1.73
N LEU A 89 -24.15 6.71 -2.50
CA LEU A 89 -22.87 7.40 -2.65
C LEU A 89 -22.92 8.72 -1.88
N ALA A 90 -21.78 9.12 -1.33
CA ALA A 90 -21.58 10.43 -0.72
C ALA A 90 -20.52 11.19 -1.52
N ARG A 91 -20.83 12.43 -1.91
CA ARG A 91 -19.94 13.29 -2.70
C ARG A 91 -19.76 14.63 -2.02
N LEU A 92 -18.54 15.17 -2.11
CA LEU A 92 -18.29 16.53 -1.62
C LEU A 92 -18.91 17.55 -2.57
N THR A 93 -19.58 18.55 -1.99
CA THR A 93 -19.95 19.78 -2.70
C THR A 93 -18.69 20.64 -2.93
N GLU A 94 -18.81 21.74 -3.66
CA GLU A 94 -17.70 22.71 -3.76
C GLU A 94 -17.25 23.22 -2.37
N ALA A 95 -18.19 23.47 -1.46
CA ALA A 95 -17.89 23.85 -0.09
C ALA A 95 -17.16 22.72 0.66
N GLY A 96 -17.60 21.48 0.45
CA GLY A 96 -16.94 20.28 1.00
C GLY A 96 -15.53 20.10 0.47
N GLN A 97 -15.31 20.33 -0.81
CA GLN A 97 -13.96 20.24 -1.41
C GLN A 97 -13.00 21.29 -0.83
N ARG A 98 -13.50 22.54 -0.67
CA ARG A 98 -12.71 23.60 0.00
C ARG A 98 -12.41 23.25 1.45
N GLU A 99 -13.37 22.68 2.16
CA GLU A 99 -13.19 22.25 3.55
C GLU A 99 -12.21 21.09 3.67
N TYR A 100 -12.30 20.09 2.77
CA TYR A 100 -11.34 18.99 2.67
C TYR A 100 -9.92 19.51 2.43
N ALA A 101 -9.72 20.40 1.45
CA ALA A 101 -8.41 20.98 1.17
C ALA A 101 -7.86 21.78 2.38
N ALA A 102 -8.73 22.45 3.15
CA ALA A 102 -8.32 23.14 4.36
C ALA A 102 -7.85 22.18 5.47
N TYR A 103 -8.52 21.02 5.63
CA TYR A 103 -8.07 19.97 6.55
C TYR A 103 -6.75 19.37 6.13
N GLU A 104 -6.55 19.09 4.84
CA GLU A 104 -5.27 18.57 4.32
C GLU A 104 -4.13 19.54 4.63
N ALA A 105 -4.28 20.82 4.30
CA ALA A 105 -3.25 21.83 4.57
C ALA A 105 -2.94 22.01 6.07
N LEU A 106 -3.93 21.81 6.94
CA LEU A 106 -3.72 21.86 8.40
C LEU A 106 -3.03 20.59 8.90
N SER A 107 -3.40 19.44 8.37
CA SER A 107 -2.76 18.15 8.69
C SER A 107 -1.29 18.12 8.25
N ASP A 108 -0.97 18.66 7.06
CA ASP A 108 0.40 18.78 6.59
C ASP A 108 1.26 19.64 7.51
N ARG A 109 0.71 20.78 7.98
CA ARG A 109 1.41 21.62 8.95
C ARG A 109 1.63 20.91 10.28
N GLN A 110 0.63 20.24 10.80
CA GLN A 110 0.76 19.46 12.04
C GLN A 110 1.83 18.37 11.90
N ALA A 111 1.84 17.65 10.79
CA ALA A 111 2.85 16.63 10.50
C ALA A 111 4.27 17.23 10.46
N ALA A 112 4.44 18.36 9.76
CA ALA A 112 5.72 19.07 9.70
C ALA A 112 6.19 19.52 11.10
N GLU A 113 5.29 20.03 11.93
CA GLU A 113 5.58 20.41 13.31
C GLU A 113 6.00 19.22 14.18
N ILE A 114 5.32 18.07 14.07
CA ILE A 114 5.69 16.85 14.78
C ILE A 114 7.12 16.45 14.44
N LEU A 115 7.46 16.43 13.15
CA LEU A 115 8.79 16.05 12.66
C LEU A 115 9.87 17.04 13.10
N SER A 116 9.59 18.34 13.03
CA SER A 116 10.55 19.39 13.38
C SER A 116 10.93 19.38 14.88
N ARG A 117 10.01 18.93 15.73
CA ARG A 117 10.24 18.82 17.19
C ARG A 117 11.09 17.62 17.60
N HIS A 118 11.26 16.63 16.71
CA HIS A 118 11.96 15.40 17.07
C HIS A 118 13.42 15.40 16.60
N PRO A 119 14.40 15.06 17.46
CA PRO A 119 15.83 15.10 17.11
C PRO A 119 16.23 14.03 16.08
N ARG A 120 15.38 13.04 15.83
CA ARG A 120 15.59 11.96 14.85
C ARG A 120 14.30 11.75 14.04
N PRO A 121 13.94 12.66 13.12
CA PRO A 121 12.66 12.63 12.40
C PRO A 121 12.49 11.36 11.54
N GLN A 122 13.55 10.88 10.90
CA GLN A 122 13.49 9.67 10.09
C GLN A 122 13.20 8.41 10.93
N ALA A 123 13.80 8.30 12.11
CA ALA A 123 13.49 7.19 13.01
C ALA A 123 12.06 7.25 13.57
N LEU A 124 11.52 8.47 13.75
CA LEU A 124 10.12 8.66 14.15
C LEU A 124 9.18 8.23 13.03
N LEU A 125 9.42 8.65 11.79
CA LEU A 125 8.64 8.21 10.62
C LEU A 125 8.65 6.70 10.48
N ALA A 126 9.83 6.07 10.48
CA ALA A 126 9.93 4.61 10.38
C ALA A 126 9.16 3.88 11.50
N ALA A 127 9.12 4.44 12.71
CA ALA A 127 8.32 3.88 13.80
C ALA A 127 6.81 4.07 13.57
N MET A 128 6.38 5.19 13.00
CA MET A 128 4.99 5.45 12.63
C MET A 128 4.55 4.50 11.50
N ASP A 129 5.38 4.31 10.47
CA ASP A 129 5.11 3.39 9.37
C ASP A 129 4.97 1.95 9.86
N LEU A 130 5.86 1.51 10.76
CA LEU A 130 5.78 0.19 11.37
C LEU A 130 4.46 -0.01 12.13
N VAL A 131 4.05 0.99 12.93
CA VAL A 131 2.80 0.91 13.70
C VAL A 131 1.59 0.95 12.77
N ALA A 132 1.58 1.85 11.79
CA ALA A 132 0.48 1.98 10.83
C ALA A 132 0.29 0.70 10.01
N SER A 133 1.38 0.12 9.48
CA SER A 133 1.35 -1.13 8.73
C SER A 133 0.86 -2.31 9.59
N ALA A 134 1.31 -2.40 10.86
CA ALA A 134 0.91 -3.47 11.76
C ALA A 134 -0.57 -3.38 12.14
N LEU A 135 -1.09 -2.19 12.42
CA LEU A 135 -2.49 -1.97 12.80
C LEU A 135 -3.43 -2.01 11.57
N GLY A 136 -2.96 -1.56 10.41
CA GLY A 136 -3.70 -1.54 9.14
C GLY A 136 -3.56 -2.80 8.30
N ARG A 137 -2.94 -3.87 8.79
CA ARG A 137 -2.60 -5.09 8.05
C ARG A 137 -3.74 -5.66 7.20
N ASP A 138 -4.93 -5.74 7.77
CA ASP A 138 -6.10 -6.35 7.12
C ASP A 138 -6.77 -5.41 6.10
N SER A 139 -6.39 -4.13 6.10
CA SER A 139 -6.87 -3.10 5.17
C SER A 139 -5.92 -2.87 3.99
N ILE A 140 -4.78 -3.57 3.93
CA ILE A 140 -3.84 -3.46 2.80
C ILE A 140 -4.51 -4.02 1.55
N THR A 141 -4.61 -3.20 0.50
CA THR A 141 -5.18 -3.57 -0.81
C THR A 141 -4.09 -3.77 -1.85
N LEU A 142 -4.40 -4.58 -2.87
CA LEU A 142 -3.55 -4.73 -4.06
C LEU A 142 -4.19 -3.96 -5.22
N ALA A 143 -3.37 -3.25 -5.98
CA ALA A 143 -3.78 -2.54 -7.18
C ALA A 143 -2.85 -2.87 -8.34
N GLU A 144 -3.43 -3.08 -9.53
CA GLU A 144 -2.68 -3.18 -10.77
C GLU A 144 -2.46 -1.76 -11.32
N VAL A 145 -1.21 -1.45 -11.64
CA VAL A 145 -0.81 -0.12 -12.10
C VAL A 145 0.28 -0.24 -13.16
N SER A 146 0.51 0.83 -13.92
CA SER A 146 1.71 0.93 -14.75
C SER A 146 2.96 0.99 -13.85
N PRO A 147 4.10 0.39 -14.24
CA PRO A 147 5.38 0.62 -13.58
C PRO A 147 5.80 2.09 -13.53
N ARG A 148 5.18 2.95 -14.35
CA ARG A 148 5.39 4.41 -14.39
C ARG A 148 4.48 5.20 -13.45
N ASP A 149 3.51 4.55 -12.81
CA ASP A 149 2.70 5.19 -11.75
C ASP A 149 3.65 5.70 -10.65
N PRO A 150 3.49 6.94 -10.17
CA PRO A 150 4.38 7.50 -9.15
C PRO A 150 4.54 6.63 -7.91
N ARG A 151 3.50 5.88 -7.53
CA ARG A 151 3.52 4.93 -6.40
C ARG A 151 4.37 3.69 -6.72
N ALA A 152 4.30 3.19 -7.95
CA ALA A 152 5.14 2.09 -8.43
C ALA A 152 6.61 2.54 -8.51
N VAL A 153 6.87 3.73 -9.04
CA VAL A 153 8.21 4.33 -9.11
C VAL A 153 8.82 4.45 -7.71
N HIS A 154 8.04 4.89 -6.71
CA HIS A 154 8.50 4.93 -5.32
C HIS A 154 8.95 3.55 -4.80
N CYS A 155 8.14 2.50 -5.02
CA CYS A 155 8.51 1.13 -4.63
C CYS A 155 9.78 0.64 -5.36
N LEU A 156 9.88 0.91 -6.66
CA LEU A 156 11.03 0.52 -7.46
C LEU A 156 12.32 1.20 -7.00
N GLN A 157 12.27 2.50 -6.72
CA GLN A 157 13.42 3.25 -6.19
C GLN A 157 13.86 2.72 -4.83
N SER A 158 12.91 2.43 -3.94
CA SER A 158 13.19 1.83 -2.63
C SER A 158 13.82 0.44 -2.77
N TYR A 159 13.28 -0.39 -3.68
CA TYR A 159 13.84 -1.70 -4.00
C TYR A 159 15.27 -1.61 -4.52
N TYR A 160 15.55 -0.74 -5.49
CA TYR A 160 16.89 -0.57 -6.05
C TYR A 160 17.88 -0.03 -5.04
N THR A 161 17.44 0.89 -4.16
CA THR A 161 18.24 1.38 -3.06
C THR A 161 18.63 0.25 -2.10
N GLU A 162 17.68 -0.63 -1.75
CA GLU A 162 17.95 -1.79 -0.90
C GLU A 162 18.91 -2.78 -1.58
N LEU A 163 18.71 -3.07 -2.86
CA LEU A 163 19.64 -3.94 -3.60
C LEU A 163 21.06 -3.36 -3.60
N GLY A 164 21.21 -2.06 -3.84
CA GLY A 164 22.51 -1.39 -3.81
C GLY A 164 23.22 -1.49 -2.44
N GLN A 165 22.43 -1.57 -1.37
CA GLN A 165 22.98 -1.74 -0.01
C GLN A 165 23.31 -3.21 0.34
N ARG A 166 22.56 -4.16 -0.20
CA ARG A 166 22.67 -5.59 0.14
C ARG A 166 23.65 -6.35 -0.76
N LEU A 167 23.78 -5.96 -2.03
CA LEU A 167 24.67 -6.62 -2.97
C LEU A 167 26.09 -6.06 -2.84
N ALA A 168 27.09 -6.95 -2.69
CA ALA A 168 28.47 -6.57 -2.48
C ALA A 168 29.05 -5.70 -3.63
N GLN A 169 28.59 -5.95 -4.88
CA GLN A 169 28.96 -5.19 -6.08
C GLN A 169 28.09 -3.95 -6.34
N GLY A 170 27.12 -3.65 -5.44
CA GLY A 170 26.09 -2.66 -5.70
C GLY A 170 25.04 -3.14 -6.70
N PHE A 171 24.15 -2.26 -7.12
CA PHE A 171 23.10 -2.56 -8.09
C PHE A 171 22.93 -1.39 -9.07
N ASP A 172 22.97 -1.71 -10.36
CA ASP A 172 22.66 -0.79 -11.46
C ASP A 172 21.51 -1.37 -12.30
N VAL A 173 20.36 -0.72 -12.27
CA VAL A 173 19.16 -1.18 -12.97
C VAL A 173 19.35 -1.24 -14.51
N THR A 174 20.26 -0.43 -15.06
CA THR A 174 20.52 -0.37 -16.50
C THR A 174 21.16 -1.67 -17.04
N LEU A 175 21.78 -2.45 -16.15
CA LEU A 175 22.38 -3.74 -16.48
C LEU A 175 21.36 -4.89 -16.42
N SER A 176 20.14 -4.66 -15.92
CA SER A 176 19.08 -5.68 -15.87
C SER A 176 18.43 -5.88 -17.25
N ALA A 177 17.80 -7.05 -17.45
CA ALA A 177 17.22 -7.45 -18.73
C ALA A 177 16.03 -6.59 -19.21
N ASP A 178 15.38 -5.82 -18.35
CA ASP A 178 14.29 -4.89 -18.69
C ASP A 178 14.29 -3.70 -17.73
N PRO A 179 15.22 -2.75 -17.91
CA PRO A 179 15.39 -1.62 -16.99
C PRO A 179 14.15 -0.72 -16.92
N GLU A 180 13.38 -0.61 -18.02
CA GLU A 180 12.20 0.25 -18.10
C GLU A 180 10.89 -0.45 -17.77
N ALA A 181 10.91 -1.75 -17.44
CA ALA A 181 9.74 -2.57 -17.10
C ALA A 181 8.63 -2.56 -18.18
N ARG A 182 8.98 -2.45 -19.46
CA ARG A 182 8.02 -2.37 -20.58
C ARG A 182 7.19 -3.65 -20.73
N ASP A 183 7.81 -4.80 -20.52
CA ASP A 183 7.15 -6.11 -20.59
C ASP A 183 6.35 -6.48 -19.33
N MET A 184 6.23 -5.55 -18.35
CA MET A 184 5.40 -5.70 -17.16
C MET A 184 4.07 -4.93 -17.28
N GLU A 185 3.62 -4.65 -18.48
CA GLU A 185 2.34 -4.01 -18.78
C GLU A 185 1.48 -4.93 -19.67
N PRO A 186 0.14 -4.85 -19.58
CA PRO A 186 -0.74 -5.58 -20.49
C PRO A 186 -0.48 -5.25 -21.96
N PRO A 187 -0.61 -6.21 -22.89
CA PRO A 187 -1.07 -7.59 -22.66
C PRO A 187 0.06 -8.56 -22.29
N ARG A 188 1.32 -8.14 -22.23
CA ARG A 188 2.47 -9.01 -22.05
C ARG A 188 2.74 -9.38 -20.57
N GLY A 189 2.38 -8.51 -19.66
CA GLY A 189 2.65 -8.68 -18.24
C GLY A 189 1.72 -7.85 -17.37
N THR A 190 2.09 -7.70 -16.10
CA THR A 190 1.36 -6.91 -15.12
C THR A 190 2.31 -6.37 -14.05
N PHE A 191 1.97 -5.25 -13.45
CA PHE A 191 2.66 -4.72 -12.29
C PHE A 191 1.67 -4.41 -11.17
N LEU A 192 1.93 -4.96 -9.99
CA LEU A 192 1.08 -4.80 -8.81
C LEU A 192 1.80 -3.98 -7.75
N ILE A 193 1.04 -3.16 -7.05
CA ILE A 193 1.46 -2.52 -5.80
C ILE A 193 0.51 -2.88 -4.67
N ALA A 194 1.03 -2.92 -3.44
CA ALA A 194 0.21 -3.01 -2.24
C ALA A 194 0.12 -1.64 -1.59
N LEU A 195 -1.08 -1.24 -1.20
CA LEU A 195 -1.38 0.05 -0.61
C LEU A 195 -1.86 -0.13 0.84
N SER A 196 -1.18 0.53 1.77
CA SER A 196 -1.61 0.71 3.16
C SER A 196 -2.12 2.14 3.32
N ASP A 197 -3.44 2.29 3.38
CA ASP A 197 -4.10 3.60 3.43
C ASP A 197 -3.61 4.59 2.35
N GLY A 198 -3.52 4.10 1.11
CA GLY A 198 -3.06 4.88 -0.05
C GLY A 198 -1.54 4.95 -0.24
N LEU A 199 -0.74 4.63 0.78
CA LEU A 199 0.73 4.61 0.67
C LEU A 199 1.23 3.27 0.13
N PRO A 200 2.14 3.26 -0.86
CA PRO A 200 2.68 2.04 -1.43
C PRO A 200 3.68 1.39 -0.47
N VAL A 201 3.42 0.11 -0.11
CA VAL A 201 4.23 -0.67 0.86
C VAL A 201 4.78 -1.97 0.28
N ALA A 202 4.45 -2.33 -0.94
CA ALA A 202 5.07 -3.43 -1.66
C ALA A 202 4.80 -3.31 -3.16
N CYS A 203 5.62 -3.99 -3.97
CA CYS A 203 5.41 -4.14 -5.39
C CYS A 203 5.89 -5.49 -5.90
N GLY A 204 5.50 -5.81 -7.13
CA GLY A 204 6.00 -6.93 -7.89
C GLY A 204 5.41 -6.94 -9.30
N GLY A 205 6.09 -7.54 -10.25
CA GLY A 205 5.63 -7.62 -11.62
C GLY A 205 5.79 -9.01 -12.23
N VAL A 206 4.95 -9.30 -13.22
CA VAL A 206 5.12 -10.40 -14.17
C VAL A 206 5.57 -9.79 -15.48
N LYS A 207 6.75 -10.17 -15.93
CA LYS A 207 7.33 -9.77 -17.21
C LYS A 207 7.05 -10.86 -18.24
N GLY A 208 6.31 -10.52 -19.28
CA GLY A 208 6.09 -11.42 -20.40
C GLY A 208 7.38 -11.70 -21.19
N THR A 209 7.52 -12.94 -21.68
CA THR A 209 8.61 -13.33 -22.59
C THR A 209 8.05 -14.06 -23.80
N ASP A 210 8.86 -14.21 -24.85
CA ASP A 210 8.50 -15.01 -26.02
C ASP A 210 9.06 -16.45 -25.93
N LYS A 211 9.38 -16.91 -24.69
CA LYS A 211 10.09 -18.18 -24.44
C LYS A 211 9.19 -19.28 -23.83
N GLY A 212 7.86 -19.09 -23.85
CA GLY A 212 6.90 -20.04 -23.27
C GLY A 212 6.78 -19.96 -21.74
N TYR A 213 7.40 -18.97 -21.10
CA TYR A 213 7.25 -18.65 -19.67
C TYR A 213 7.24 -17.14 -19.49
N ALA A 214 6.79 -16.67 -18.32
CA ALA A 214 7.00 -15.29 -17.89
C ALA A 214 7.91 -15.22 -16.65
N GLU A 215 8.46 -14.05 -16.38
CA GLU A 215 9.36 -13.83 -15.26
C GLU A 215 8.68 -13.00 -14.17
N VAL A 216 8.71 -13.49 -12.94
CA VAL A 216 8.36 -12.67 -11.77
C VAL A 216 9.57 -11.84 -11.39
N LYS A 217 9.40 -10.52 -11.37
CA LYS A 217 10.50 -9.56 -11.15
C LYS A 217 10.10 -8.48 -10.13
N ARG A 218 11.11 -7.88 -9.50
CA ARG A 218 10.98 -6.66 -8.69
C ARG A 218 10.02 -6.82 -7.52
N VAL A 219 9.97 -8.02 -6.93
CA VAL A 219 9.18 -8.26 -5.72
C VAL A 219 9.89 -7.62 -4.54
N TRP A 220 9.23 -6.64 -3.97
CA TRP A 220 9.74 -5.89 -2.83
C TRP A 220 8.62 -5.62 -1.81
N THR A 221 8.99 -5.57 -0.54
CA THR A 221 8.10 -5.19 0.56
C THR A 221 8.83 -4.23 1.47
N ASP A 222 8.19 -3.10 1.75
CA ASP A 222 8.72 -2.08 2.66
C ASP A 222 9.10 -2.70 4.02
N PRO A 223 10.24 -2.34 4.60
CA PRO A 223 10.65 -2.84 5.91
C PRO A 223 9.58 -2.73 6.99
N SER A 224 8.76 -1.68 6.98
CA SER A 224 7.65 -1.47 7.93
C SER A 224 6.51 -2.48 7.80
N ALA A 225 6.36 -3.10 6.61
CA ALA A 225 5.29 -4.05 6.30
C ALA A 225 5.77 -5.52 6.25
N ARG A 226 7.06 -5.77 6.55
CA ARG A 226 7.61 -7.14 6.60
C ARG A 226 7.06 -7.92 7.80
N GLY A 227 7.04 -9.24 7.67
CA GLY A 227 6.48 -10.12 8.70
C GLY A 227 4.94 -10.18 8.74
N LEU A 228 4.25 -9.35 7.96
CA LEU A 228 2.79 -9.32 7.87
C LEU A 228 2.20 -10.30 6.82
N GLY A 229 3.04 -11.11 6.17
CA GLY A 229 2.61 -12.05 5.12
C GLY A 229 2.38 -11.40 3.75
N LEU A 230 2.71 -10.11 3.58
CA LEU A 230 2.40 -9.33 2.39
C LEU A 230 3.12 -9.84 1.13
N SER A 231 4.40 -10.23 1.24
CA SER A 231 5.13 -10.81 0.10
C SER A 231 4.49 -12.10 -0.42
N ARG A 232 3.93 -12.96 0.47
CA ARG A 232 3.19 -14.16 0.06
C ARG A 232 1.88 -13.80 -0.65
N ARG A 233 1.16 -12.80 -0.17
CA ARG A 233 -0.06 -12.28 -0.84
C ARG A 233 0.27 -11.70 -2.20
N MET A 234 1.38 -10.96 -2.32
CA MET A 234 1.85 -10.41 -3.59
C MET A 234 2.16 -11.52 -4.59
N MET A 235 2.95 -12.52 -4.19
CA MET A 235 3.26 -13.67 -5.04
C MET A 235 2.00 -14.40 -5.53
N ALA A 236 1.04 -14.66 -4.64
CA ALA A 236 -0.22 -15.30 -5.01
C ALA A 236 -1.02 -14.46 -6.02
N ALA A 237 -1.07 -13.14 -5.84
CA ALA A 237 -1.74 -12.25 -6.79
C ALA A 237 -1.04 -12.18 -8.15
N LEU A 238 0.29 -12.18 -8.19
CA LEU A 238 1.06 -12.25 -9.45
C LEU A 238 0.81 -13.57 -10.18
N GLU A 239 0.75 -14.69 -9.47
CA GLU A 239 0.41 -16.00 -10.03
C GLU A 239 -1.02 -16.02 -10.61
N GLU A 240 -1.98 -15.40 -9.94
CA GLU A 240 -3.36 -15.25 -10.42
C GLU A 240 -3.43 -14.39 -11.70
N ARG A 241 -2.71 -13.25 -11.71
CA ARG A 241 -2.64 -12.39 -12.91
C ARG A 241 -1.96 -13.09 -14.08
N ALA A 242 -0.91 -13.87 -13.83
CA ALA A 242 -0.25 -14.67 -14.87
C ALA A 242 -1.23 -15.68 -15.49
N ARG A 243 -2.03 -16.40 -14.68
CA ARG A 243 -3.09 -17.29 -15.20
C ARG A 243 -4.11 -16.55 -16.05
N ALA A 244 -4.55 -15.36 -15.61
CA ALA A 244 -5.50 -14.54 -16.37
C ALA A 244 -4.93 -14.08 -17.72
N LEU A 245 -3.60 -13.98 -17.86
CA LEU A 245 -2.89 -13.72 -19.12
C LEU A 245 -2.59 -14.99 -19.93
N GLY A 246 -3.05 -16.17 -19.49
CA GLY A 246 -2.78 -17.46 -20.14
C GLY A 246 -1.36 -18.00 -19.92
N ILE A 247 -0.64 -17.47 -18.94
CA ILE A 247 0.74 -17.87 -18.63
C ILE A 247 0.70 -18.96 -17.56
N LEU A 248 1.19 -20.16 -17.92
CA LEU A 248 1.19 -21.32 -17.02
C LEU A 248 2.54 -21.65 -16.41
N THR A 249 3.63 -21.07 -16.91
CA THR A 249 4.96 -21.27 -16.37
C THR A 249 5.58 -19.93 -15.98
N LEU A 250 5.97 -19.82 -14.72
CA LEU A 250 6.65 -18.66 -14.18
C LEU A 250 8.09 -19.02 -13.79
N ARG A 251 9.02 -18.13 -14.10
CA ARG A 251 10.40 -18.17 -13.61
C ARG A 251 10.70 -16.94 -12.78
N LEU A 252 11.64 -17.05 -11.90
CA LEU A 252 12.22 -15.92 -11.18
C LEU A 252 13.68 -16.19 -10.86
N ASP A 253 14.39 -15.13 -10.63
CA ASP A 253 15.75 -15.14 -10.15
C ASP A 253 15.91 -14.32 -8.89
N SER A 254 16.94 -14.61 -8.10
CA SER A 254 17.25 -13.91 -6.85
C SER A 254 18.74 -13.99 -6.55
N ASN A 255 19.17 -13.23 -5.57
CA ASN A 255 20.54 -13.26 -5.09
C ASN A 255 20.60 -13.83 -3.67
N SER A 256 21.67 -14.56 -3.37
CA SER A 256 21.91 -15.16 -2.04
C SER A 256 21.90 -14.14 -0.89
N ALA A 257 22.20 -12.85 -1.15
CA ALA A 257 22.06 -11.77 -0.19
C ALA A 257 20.60 -11.51 0.23
N LEU A 258 19.62 -12.01 -0.55
CA LEU A 258 18.16 -11.87 -0.29
C LEU A 258 17.60 -13.16 0.32
N HIS A 259 18.18 -13.65 1.39
CA HIS A 259 17.85 -14.95 2.00
C HIS A 259 16.36 -15.08 2.38
N GLU A 260 15.68 -13.99 2.75
CA GLU A 260 14.25 -14.01 3.06
C GLU A 260 13.39 -14.30 1.82
N ALA A 261 13.79 -13.76 0.66
CA ALA A 261 13.12 -14.02 -0.61
C ALA A 261 13.31 -15.47 -1.04
N ILE A 262 14.52 -15.98 -0.95
CA ILE A 262 14.83 -17.40 -1.26
C ILE A 262 14.00 -18.33 -0.36
N ALA A 263 13.94 -18.06 0.95
CA ALA A 263 13.13 -18.84 1.88
C ALA A 263 11.61 -18.78 1.51
N LEU A 264 11.12 -17.62 1.09
CA LEU A 264 9.75 -17.46 0.61
C LEU A 264 9.50 -18.34 -0.61
N TYR A 265 10.35 -18.30 -1.63
CA TYR A 265 10.17 -19.07 -2.86
C TYR A 265 10.17 -20.57 -2.59
N ARG A 266 11.15 -21.08 -1.86
CA ARG A 266 11.22 -22.50 -1.45
C ARG A 266 9.99 -22.96 -0.68
N SER A 267 9.44 -22.11 0.22
CA SER A 267 8.25 -22.43 1.01
C SER A 267 6.92 -22.24 0.26
N SER A 268 6.95 -21.68 -0.96
CA SER A 268 5.74 -21.35 -1.76
C SER A 268 5.60 -22.21 -3.02
N GLY A 269 6.29 -23.36 -3.07
CA GLY A 269 6.16 -24.34 -4.15
C GLY A 269 6.94 -24.00 -5.43
N TRP A 270 7.95 -23.14 -5.32
CA TRP A 270 8.91 -22.89 -6.38
C TRP A 270 10.02 -23.92 -6.33
N THR A 271 10.38 -24.45 -7.50
CA THR A 271 11.46 -25.43 -7.67
C THR A 271 12.72 -24.70 -8.15
N GLU A 272 13.85 -24.95 -7.54
CA GLU A 272 15.13 -24.39 -7.98
C GLU A 272 15.58 -25.07 -9.28
N ILE A 273 16.04 -24.26 -10.26
CA ILE A 273 16.44 -24.69 -11.60
C ILE A 273 17.80 -24.09 -11.97
N ASP A 274 18.37 -24.54 -13.07
CA ASP A 274 19.57 -23.94 -13.64
C ASP A 274 19.32 -22.51 -14.14
N ARG A 275 20.39 -21.73 -14.29
CA ARG A 275 20.36 -20.38 -14.84
C ARG A 275 19.65 -20.35 -16.19
N PHE A 276 18.71 -19.43 -16.37
CA PHE A 276 17.89 -19.30 -17.57
C PHE A 276 18.03 -17.93 -18.26
N ASN A 277 18.76 -16.97 -17.68
CA ASN A 277 19.01 -15.64 -18.22
C ASN A 277 20.44 -15.16 -17.94
N ASP A 278 20.83 -14.07 -18.60
CA ASP A 278 22.17 -13.48 -18.51
C ASP A 278 22.23 -12.27 -17.54
N ASP A 279 21.23 -12.10 -16.67
CA ASP A 279 21.24 -11.04 -15.67
C ASP A 279 22.46 -11.25 -14.73
N PRO A 280 23.31 -10.23 -14.51
CA PRO A 280 24.58 -10.42 -13.81
C PRO A 280 24.45 -10.57 -12.30
N TYR A 281 23.31 -10.21 -11.73
CA TYR A 281 23.16 -10.14 -10.27
C TYR A 281 22.70 -11.43 -9.60
N PRO A 282 21.76 -12.23 -10.15
CA PRO A 282 21.23 -13.41 -9.49
C PRO A 282 22.17 -14.60 -9.52
N ASP A 283 22.11 -15.40 -8.46
CA ASP A 283 22.79 -16.68 -8.31
C ASP A 283 21.85 -17.83 -7.94
N HIS A 284 20.55 -17.54 -7.77
CA HIS A 284 19.46 -18.50 -7.56
C HIS A 284 18.38 -18.32 -8.60
N PHE A 285 17.87 -19.42 -9.14
CA PHE A 285 16.86 -19.44 -10.21
C PHE A 285 15.77 -20.43 -9.86
N PHE A 286 14.51 -20.05 -10.08
CA PHE A 286 13.36 -20.86 -9.70
C PHE A 286 12.33 -20.89 -10.81
N GLU A 287 11.57 -21.98 -10.86
CA GLU A 287 10.44 -22.18 -11.75
C GLU A 287 9.21 -22.67 -10.96
N LYS A 288 8.05 -22.27 -11.42
CA LYS A 288 6.76 -22.76 -10.93
C LYS A 288 5.80 -22.93 -12.07
N THR A 289 5.23 -24.14 -12.20
CA THR A 289 4.10 -24.39 -13.11
C THR A 289 2.80 -24.10 -12.36
N LEU A 290 1.99 -23.22 -12.95
CA LEU A 290 0.68 -22.87 -12.43
C LEU A 290 -0.31 -23.92 -12.92
N ARG A 291 -1.00 -24.61 -11.98
CA ARG A 291 -2.07 -25.52 -12.35
C ARG A 291 -3.32 -24.73 -12.72
N ASP A 292 -4.05 -25.22 -13.70
CA ASP A 292 -5.41 -24.74 -13.98
C ASP A 292 -6.27 -25.01 -12.73
N SER A 293 -7.04 -24.01 -12.32
CA SER A 293 -7.90 -24.05 -11.11
C SER A 293 -9.22 -24.74 -11.45
#